data_0de18040977e6f21f5b77ef88cae46a9
#
_entry.id   0de18040977e6f21f5b77ef88cae46a9
#
_cell.length_a   1.000
_cell.length_b   1.000
_cell.length_c   1.000
_cell.angle_alpha   90.00
_cell.angle_beta   90.00
_cell.angle_gamma   90.00
#
_symmetry.space_group_name_H-M   'P 1'
#
loop_
_entity.id
_entity.type
_entity.pdbx_description
1 polymer ?
#
loop_
_entity_poly.entity_id
_entity_poly.type
_entity_poly.pdbx_seq_one_letter_code
_entity_poly.pdbx_strand_id
1 'polypeptide(L)'
;MRFGLIFPQFDIGAGPEGVKNYARLAENLGYKHLTSFSQPVGLDQHSRPNWSYVHTADDLFHELMVLFGFLAGVTEKIEFTTGIIVAPMRGTALMAKQATEIDVLSNGRFRLGLGAGIRPEEFEACAPC
;
A
#
# COMPACT_ATOMS: atom_id res chain seq x y z
N MET A 1 25.01 3.50 0.40
CA MET A 1 23.95 2.47 0.30
C MET A 1 22.69 3.05 0.89
N ARG A 2 21.50 2.79 0.31
CA ARG A 2 20.22 3.33 0.77
C ARG A 2 19.37 2.16 1.30
N PHE A 3 19.01 2.19 2.58
CA PHE A 3 18.14 1.19 3.19
C PHE A 3 16.72 1.72 3.30
N GLY A 4 15.76 0.85 3.09
CA GLY A 4 14.35 1.09 3.33
C GLY A 4 13.74 0.01 4.20
N LEU A 5 12.49 0.22 4.58
CA LEU A 5 11.70 -0.74 5.35
C LEU A 5 10.46 -1.13 4.55
N ILE A 6 9.98 -2.33 4.79
CA ILE A 6 8.63 -2.74 4.39
C ILE A 6 7.67 -2.30 5.50
N PHE A 7 6.60 -1.63 5.11
CA PHE A 7 5.57 -1.22 6.06
C PHE A 7 4.82 -2.46 6.59
N PRO A 8 4.74 -2.64 7.92
CA PRO A 8 4.17 -3.83 8.54
C PRO A 8 2.64 -3.76 8.58
N GLN A 9 2.00 -4.03 7.44
CA GLN A 9 0.55 -3.94 7.26
C GLN A 9 -0.27 -4.70 8.33
N PHE A 10 0.24 -5.85 8.79
CA PHE A 10 -0.49 -6.74 9.70
C PHE A 10 -0.18 -6.49 11.17
N ASP A 11 1.04 -6.03 11.47
CA ASP A 11 1.59 -6.05 12.82
C ASP A 11 1.41 -4.72 13.55
N ILE A 12 1.13 -3.65 12.82
CA ILE A 12 1.10 -2.28 13.36
C ILE A 12 -0.27 -1.88 13.92
N GLY A 13 -1.31 -2.66 13.61
CA GLY A 13 -2.71 -2.31 13.88
C GLY A 13 -3.23 -1.21 12.94
N ALA A 14 -4.55 -1.04 12.92
CA ALA A 14 -5.23 -0.08 12.03
C ALA A 14 -5.25 1.37 12.56
N GLY A 15 -4.71 1.62 13.74
CA GLY A 15 -4.79 2.93 14.40
C GLY A 15 -3.81 3.95 13.80
N PRO A 16 -4.24 5.21 13.63
CA PRO A 16 -3.43 6.24 12.97
C PRO A 16 -2.14 6.56 13.74
N GLU A 17 -2.13 6.43 15.06
CA GLU A 17 -0.95 6.73 15.86
C GLU A 17 0.17 5.72 15.65
N GLY A 18 -0.12 4.43 15.59
CA GLY A 18 0.88 3.39 15.29
C GLY A 18 1.50 3.61 13.91
N VAL A 19 0.65 3.82 12.91
CA VAL A 19 1.03 4.09 11.52
C VAL A 19 1.95 5.33 11.40
N LYS A 20 1.54 6.43 11.99
CA LYS A 20 2.31 7.69 12.01
C LYS A 20 3.65 7.53 12.73
N ASN A 21 3.64 6.90 13.91
CA ASN A 21 4.83 6.75 14.74
C ASN A 21 5.86 5.85 14.05
N TYR A 22 5.43 4.78 13.38
CA TYR A 22 6.32 3.92 12.61
C TYR A 22 7.06 4.70 11.51
N ALA A 23 6.33 5.47 10.72
CA ALA A 23 6.92 6.23 9.62
C ALA A 23 7.90 7.30 10.11
N ARG A 24 7.53 8.04 11.17
CA ARG A 24 8.39 9.04 11.79
C ARG A 24 9.64 8.42 12.42
N LEU A 25 9.49 7.29 13.09
CA LEU A 25 10.64 6.57 13.66
C LEU A 25 11.58 6.08 12.57
N ALA A 26 11.05 5.50 11.50
CA ALA A 26 11.84 5.07 10.34
C ALA A 26 12.64 6.24 9.73
N GLU A 27 12.00 7.39 9.57
CA GLU A 27 12.63 8.61 9.07
C GLU A 27 13.73 9.10 10.02
N ASN A 28 13.46 9.16 11.32
CA ASN A 28 14.43 9.61 12.35
C ASN A 28 15.63 8.68 12.46
N LEU A 29 15.45 7.37 12.27
CA LEU A 29 16.52 6.38 12.23
C LEU A 29 17.34 6.43 10.93
N GLY A 30 16.93 7.25 9.96
CA GLY A 30 17.67 7.49 8.73
C GLY A 30 17.37 6.52 7.59
N TYR A 31 16.33 5.70 7.70
CA TYR A 31 15.84 4.92 6.56
C TYR A 31 15.38 5.84 5.44
N LYS A 32 15.60 5.41 4.20
CA LYS A 32 15.43 6.27 3.02
C LYS A 32 14.08 6.11 2.34
N HIS A 33 13.45 4.95 2.47
CA HIS A 33 12.14 4.71 1.88
C HIS A 33 11.33 3.70 2.68
N LEU A 34 10.02 3.82 2.60
CA LEU A 34 9.04 2.84 2.99
C LEU A 34 8.45 2.21 1.74
N THR A 35 8.47 0.88 1.71
CA THR A 35 7.79 0.10 0.66
C THR A 35 6.59 -0.59 1.27
N SER A 36 5.45 -0.54 0.59
CA SER A 36 4.30 -1.35 0.98
C SER A 36 3.61 -1.93 -0.26
N PHE A 37 2.93 -3.04 -0.06
CA PHE A 37 2.20 -3.73 -1.12
C PHE A 37 0.69 -3.46 -1.00
N SER A 38 -0.01 -3.63 -2.11
CA SER A 38 -1.43 -3.34 -2.21
C SER A 38 -2.24 -4.62 -2.21
N GLN A 39 -3.26 -4.65 -1.37
CA GLN A 39 -4.31 -5.65 -1.36
C GLN A 39 -5.65 -4.90 -1.42
N PRO A 40 -6.27 -4.73 -2.58
CA PRO A 40 -7.48 -3.93 -2.70
C PRO A 40 -8.71 -4.59 -2.05
N VAL A 41 -8.73 -5.93 -2.01
CA VAL A 41 -9.81 -6.72 -1.40
C VAL A 41 -9.21 -7.91 -0.67
N GLY A 42 -9.76 -8.25 0.50
CA GLY A 42 -9.53 -9.51 1.18
C GLY A 42 -10.58 -10.54 0.76
N LEU A 43 -10.17 -11.78 0.53
CA LEU A 43 -11.10 -12.85 0.20
C LEU A 43 -11.61 -13.56 1.46
N ASP A 44 -12.90 -13.82 1.52
CA ASP A 44 -13.52 -14.60 2.58
C ASP A 44 -13.21 -16.09 2.38
N GLN A 45 -12.47 -16.68 3.31
CA GLN A 45 -12.09 -18.08 3.29
C GLN A 45 -13.29 -19.05 3.33
N HIS A 46 -14.40 -18.64 3.98
CA HIS A 46 -15.59 -19.47 4.06
C HIS A 46 -16.29 -19.62 2.70
N SER A 47 -16.24 -18.58 1.87
CA SER A 47 -16.79 -18.62 0.51
C SER A 47 -15.85 -19.30 -0.50
N ARG A 48 -14.57 -19.46 -0.17
CA ARG A 48 -13.53 -20.04 -1.02
C ARG A 48 -12.66 -21.05 -0.24
N PRO A 49 -13.19 -22.23 0.11
CA PRO A 49 -12.52 -23.19 1.01
C PRO A 49 -11.20 -23.75 0.47
N ASN A 50 -10.95 -23.66 -0.83
CA ASN A 50 -9.67 -24.04 -1.44
C ASN A 50 -8.66 -22.90 -1.55
N TRP A 51 -8.97 -21.75 -0.96
CA TRP A 51 -8.07 -20.60 -0.93
C TRP A 51 -6.90 -20.88 0.02
N SER A 52 -5.72 -21.03 -0.54
CA SER A 52 -4.49 -21.35 0.22
C SER A 52 -3.57 -20.16 0.43
N TYR A 53 -4.08 -18.95 0.22
CA TYR A 53 -3.26 -17.76 0.27
C TYR A 53 -3.23 -17.10 1.65
N VAL A 54 -2.14 -16.38 1.93
CA VAL A 54 -1.79 -15.85 3.24
C VAL A 54 -2.68 -14.67 3.66
N HIS A 55 -3.35 -14.01 2.72
CA HIS A 55 -4.12 -12.80 2.99
C HIS A 55 -5.62 -13.01 2.78
N THR A 56 -6.37 -12.70 3.82
CA THR A 56 -7.80 -12.96 3.91
C THR A 56 -8.58 -11.68 4.22
N ALA A 57 -9.90 -11.76 4.26
CA ALA A 57 -10.75 -10.64 4.68
C ALA A 57 -10.54 -10.22 6.15
N ASP A 58 -9.97 -11.12 6.97
CA ASP A 58 -9.69 -10.84 8.39
C ASP A 58 -8.39 -10.05 8.60
N ASP A 59 -7.54 -9.99 7.57
CA ASP A 59 -6.29 -9.25 7.64
C ASP A 59 -6.51 -7.75 7.46
N LEU A 60 -5.95 -6.97 8.38
CA LEU A 60 -5.99 -5.52 8.28
C LEU A 60 -5.03 -5.04 7.19
N PHE A 61 -5.59 -4.46 6.15
CA PHE A 61 -4.82 -3.79 5.11
C PHE A 61 -5.27 -2.36 4.94
N HIS A 62 -4.34 -1.43 5.05
CA HIS A 62 -4.60 -0.07 4.61
C HIS A 62 -4.64 -0.01 3.07
N GLU A 63 -5.57 0.75 2.53
CA GLU A 63 -5.53 1.08 1.11
C GLU A 63 -4.26 1.90 0.83
N LEU A 64 -3.42 1.41 -0.07
CA LEU A 64 -2.03 1.84 -0.18
C LEU A 64 -1.86 3.31 -0.57
N MET A 65 -2.69 3.82 -1.48
CA MET A 65 -2.60 5.21 -1.92
C MET A 65 -3.08 6.17 -0.81
N VAL A 66 -4.12 5.77 -0.07
CA VAL A 66 -4.60 6.53 1.10
C VAL A 66 -3.55 6.53 2.22
N LEU A 67 -2.95 5.36 2.50
CA LEU A 67 -1.86 5.24 3.47
C LEU A 67 -0.71 6.19 3.12
N PHE A 68 -0.22 6.17 1.90
CA PHE A 68 0.91 7.02 1.50
C PHE A 68 0.56 8.50 1.47
N GLY A 69 -0.68 8.86 1.13
CA GLY A 69 -1.17 10.23 1.29
C GLY A 69 -1.14 10.71 2.74
N PHE A 70 -1.59 9.87 3.67
CA PHE A 70 -1.52 10.16 5.10
C PHE A 70 -0.07 10.28 5.58
N LEU A 71 0.80 9.34 5.20
CA LEU A 71 2.21 9.34 5.59
C LEU A 71 2.98 10.52 5.00
N ALA A 72 2.65 10.94 3.79
CA ALA A 72 3.24 12.13 3.16
C ALA A 72 3.00 13.39 3.98
N GLY A 73 1.82 13.51 4.61
CA GLY A 73 1.46 14.65 5.46
C GLY A 73 2.10 14.64 6.86
N VAL A 74 2.66 13.52 7.30
CA VAL A 74 3.22 13.37 8.66
C VAL A 74 4.72 13.13 8.70
N THR A 75 5.38 13.09 7.54
CA THR A 75 6.83 12.90 7.36
C THR A 75 7.39 13.95 6.40
N GLU A 76 8.71 14.16 6.42
CA GLU A 76 9.37 15.22 5.66
C GLU A 76 10.37 14.72 4.60
N LYS A 77 11.01 13.57 4.82
CA LYS A 77 12.18 13.12 4.05
C LYS A 77 12.07 11.72 3.48
N ILE A 78 11.36 10.83 4.17
CA ILE A 78 11.27 9.43 3.76
C ILE A 78 10.47 9.29 2.47
N GLU A 79 10.98 8.50 1.52
CA GLU A 79 10.33 8.23 0.24
C GLU A 79 9.33 7.08 0.38
N PHE A 80 8.33 7.05 -0.48
CA PHE A 80 7.30 6.01 -0.52
C PHE A 80 7.39 5.25 -1.84
N THR A 81 7.34 3.92 -1.75
CA THR A 81 7.40 3.07 -2.94
C THR A 81 6.28 2.02 -2.87
N THR A 82 5.46 1.94 -3.89
CA THR A 82 4.51 0.83 -3.99
C THR A 82 5.24 -0.42 -4.46
N GLY A 83 5.15 -1.49 -3.70
CA GLY A 83 5.82 -2.73 -4.02
C GLY A 83 4.89 -3.94 -4.00
N ILE A 84 3.93 -3.96 -4.85
CA ILE A 84 3.50 -3.20 -6.02
C ILE A 84 2.00 -2.83 -5.94
N ILE A 85 1.52 -2.03 -6.88
CA ILE A 85 0.08 -1.93 -7.20
C ILE A 85 -0.22 -2.82 -8.38
N VAL A 86 -1.23 -3.66 -8.26
CA VAL A 86 -1.76 -4.44 -9.39
C VAL A 86 -2.61 -3.51 -10.26
N ALA A 87 -2.00 -2.98 -11.31
CA ALA A 87 -2.60 -1.93 -12.13
C ALA A 87 -3.95 -2.31 -12.76
N PRO A 88 -4.14 -3.54 -13.31
CA PRO A 88 -5.41 -3.92 -13.92
C PRO A 88 -6.61 -4.00 -12.96
N MET A 89 -6.37 -4.05 -11.65
CA MET A 89 -7.43 -4.07 -10.63
C MET A 89 -7.95 -2.67 -10.25
N ARG A 90 -7.45 -1.62 -10.89
CA ARG A 90 -7.77 -0.24 -10.54
C ARG A 90 -8.14 0.58 -11.78
N GLY A 91 -9.05 1.52 -11.61
CA GLY A 91 -9.33 2.50 -12.65
C GLY A 91 -8.08 3.32 -12.98
N THR A 92 -7.57 3.19 -14.20
CA THR A 92 -6.28 3.75 -14.62
C THR A 92 -6.20 5.28 -14.40
N ALA A 93 -7.24 6.02 -14.76
CA ALA A 93 -7.26 7.47 -14.59
C ALA A 93 -7.21 7.88 -13.10
N LEU A 94 -7.97 7.19 -12.25
CA LEU A 94 -7.97 7.46 -10.82
C LEU A 94 -6.62 7.12 -10.18
N MET A 95 -6.04 5.97 -10.52
CA MET A 95 -4.73 5.56 -10.04
C MET A 95 -3.64 6.56 -10.44
N ALA A 96 -3.65 7.02 -11.69
CA ALA A 96 -2.71 8.04 -12.15
C ALA A 96 -2.88 9.37 -11.39
N LYS A 97 -4.12 9.80 -11.16
CA LYS A 97 -4.41 11.01 -10.38
C LYS A 97 -3.94 10.87 -8.93
N GLN A 98 -4.20 9.74 -8.28
CA GLN A 98 -3.74 9.48 -6.91
C GLN A 98 -2.21 9.48 -6.81
N ALA A 99 -1.53 8.83 -7.76
CA ALA A 99 -0.06 8.80 -7.81
C ALA A 99 0.53 10.21 -7.95
N THR A 100 0.00 11.00 -8.87
CA THR A 100 0.42 12.40 -9.06
C THR A 100 0.18 13.23 -7.79
N GLU A 101 -0.96 13.04 -7.14
CA GLU A 101 -1.31 13.80 -5.94
C GLU A 101 -0.40 13.47 -4.77
N ILE A 102 -0.09 12.18 -4.55
CA ILE A 102 0.87 11.78 -3.51
C ILE A 102 2.26 12.35 -3.81
N ASP A 103 2.68 12.34 -5.06
CA ASP A 103 3.98 12.89 -5.46
C ASP A 103 4.06 14.39 -5.17
N VAL A 104 3.05 15.15 -5.54
CA VAL A 104 2.94 16.59 -5.26
C VAL A 104 2.91 16.87 -3.75
N LEU A 105 2.02 16.20 -3.01
CA LEU A 105 1.85 16.42 -1.57
C LEU A 105 3.05 15.94 -0.74
N SER A 106 3.80 14.98 -1.25
CA SER A 106 5.04 14.52 -0.62
C SER A 106 6.28 15.31 -1.06
N ASN A 107 6.14 16.28 -1.97
CA ASN A 107 7.26 17.01 -2.55
C ASN A 107 8.27 16.11 -3.28
N GLY A 108 7.76 15.26 -4.19
CA GLY A 108 8.57 14.40 -5.06
C GLY A 108 9.15 13.15 -4.38
N ARG A 109 8.53 12.67 -3.29
CA ARG A 109 9.00 11.50 -2.53
C ARG A 109 8.29 10.19 -2.88
N PHE A 110 7.53 10.15 -3.97
CA PHE A 110 6.73 8.99 -4.33
C PHE A 110 7.30 8.24 -5.53
N ARG A 111 7.23 6.91 -5.49
CA ARG A 111 7.55 6.01 -6.61
C ARG A 111 6.42 5.01 -6.81
N LEU A 112 5.89 4.99 -8.01
CA LEU A 112 4.85 4.07 -8.41
C LEU A 112 5.45 2.80 -9.01
N GLY A 113 5.43 1.71 -8.25
CA GLY A 113 5.72 0.37 -8.73
C GLY A 113 4.43 -0.33 -9.16
N LEU A 114 4.38 -0.82 -10.39
CA LEU A 114 3.22 -1.48 -10.98
C LEU A 114 3.48 -2.95 -11.24
N GLY A 115 2.43 -3.76 -11.16
CA GLY A 115 2.44 -5.17 -11.51
C GLY A 115 1.17 -5.57 -12.26
N ALA A 116 1.25 -6.71 -12.94
CA ALA A 116 0.13 -7.26 -13.71
C ALA A 116 -0.90 -8.02 -12.87
N GLY A 117 -0.51 -8.49 -11.67
CA GLY A 117 -1.34 -9.41 -10.88
C GLY A 117 -1.26 -10.84 -11.39
N ILE A 118 -1.60 -11.78 -10.52
CA ILE A 118 -1.53 -13.23 -10.83
C ILE A 118 -2.75 -14.02 -10.35
N ARG A 119 -3.72 -13.38 -9.67
CA ARG A 119 -4.83 -14.10 -9.02
C ARG A 119 -6.16 -13.80 -9.67
N PRO A 120 -6.76 -14.80 -10.34
CA PRO A 120 -8.05 -14.62 -11.01
C PRO A 120 -9.15 -14.12 -10.07
N GLU A 121 -9.18 -14.60 -8.83
CA GLU A 121 -10.21 -14.28 -7.84
C GLU A 121 -10.21 -12.79 -7.44
N GLU A 122 -9.02 -12.22 -7.33
CA GLU A 122 -8.88 -10.78 -7.05
C GLU A 122 -9.37 -9.95 -8.25
N PHE A 123 -9.12 -10.43 -9.47
CA PHE A 123 -9.63 -9.78 -10.68
C PHE A 123 -11.16 -9.85 -10.76
N GLU A 124 -11.77 -11.01 -10.43
CA GLU A 124 -13.23 -11.15 -10.36
C GLU A 124 -13.85 -10.11 -9.41
N ALA A 125 -13.26 -9.93 -8.23
CA ALA A 125 -13.74 -9.00 -7.22
C ALA A 125 -13.54 -7.52 -7.61
N CYS A 126 -12.50 -7.21 -8.35
CA CYS A 126 -12.14 -5.85 -8.78
C CYS A 126 -12.62 -5.50 -10.20
N ALA A 127 -13.26 -6.44 -10.91
CA ALA A 127 -13.77 -6.19 -12.25
C ALA A 127 -14.78 -5.01 -12.22
N PRO A 128 -14.68 -4.05 -13.13
CA PRO A 128 -15.72 -3.03 -13.28
C PRO A 128 -17.03 -3.73 -13.70
N CYS A 129 -18.11 -3.38 -12.99
CA CYS A 129 -19.47 -3.81 -13.34
C CYS A 129 -19.89 -3.24 -14.68
#